data_05b19c84b7a84521f6c17f2a4c863407
#
_entry.id   05b19c84b7a84521f6c17f2a4c863407
#
_cell.length_a   1.000
_cell.length_b   1.000
_cell.length_c   1.000
_cell.angle_alpha   90.00
_cell.angle_beta   90.00
_cell.angle_gamma   90.00
#
_symmetry.space_group_name_H-M   'P 1'
#
loop_
_entity.id
_entity.type
_entity.pdbx_description
1 polymer ?
#
loop_
_entity_poly.entity_id
_entity_poly.type
_entity_poly.pdbx_seq_one_letter_code
_entity_poly.pdbx_strand_id
1 'polypeptide(L)'
;MAETSERTHEGYEDHEGHEGCDCGCDHHEGEAHDGCHGQGDGHRDCEHEGHSCGGHEGCGCEHEGHGCGHDQVAMFVVGPIETNCYVYISEDECMVVDPGNSGAKIAEHLPDGVRVKYIAATHGHGDHVGGVKALKEAVGGSYVIHPADVELAKHAGEPCELGYAYDDNAPDPDLTYTEGDVIKVGSAGFCVIETPGHTPGSICLVGEGSAEGVCFVGDTVFQGSCGRTDLAGGSPEDMRASLARIKREIDPHTTLFCGHGEITTMEDELASNPYFQ
;
A
#
# COMPACT_ATOMS: atom_id res chain seq x y z
N MET A 1 -34.35 -14.74 43.42
CA MET A 1 -34.55 -16.05 42.76
C MET A 1 -33.70 -15.98 41.48
N ALA A 2 -32.61 -16.68 41.51
CA ALA A 2 -31.64 -16.72 40.42
C ALA A 2 -31.98 -17.94 39.56
N GLU A 3 -32.00 -17.78 38.25
CA GLU A 3 -31.97 -18.90 37.31
C GLU A 3 -30.70 -18.79 36.47
N THR A 4 -29.83 -19.74 36.74
CA THR A 4 -28.62 -20.03 35.97
C THR A 4 -28.99 -20.89 34.78
N SER A 5 -28.59 -20.48 33.57
CA SER A 5 -28.70 -21.29 32.35
C SER A 5 -27.30 -21.79 31.97
N GLU A 6 -27.09 -23.08 32.16
CA GLU A 6 -25.94 -23.85 31.65
C GLU A 6 -26.07 -24.02 30.14
N ARG A 7 -24.98 -23.75 29.38
CA ARG A 7 -24.82 -24.18 27.98
C ARG A 7 -23.76 -25.28 27.91
N THR A 8 -24.22 -26.42 27.48
CA THR A 8 -23.44 -27.59 27.16
C THR A 8 -22.57 -27.41 25.93
N HIS A 9 -21.31 -27.85 26.04
CA HIS A 9 -20.37 -28.06 24.93
C HIS A 9 -20.78 -29.30 24.13
N GLU A 10 -20.98 -29.17 22.84
CA GLU A 10 -20.94 -30.26 21.88
C GLU A 10 -19.69 -30.13 21.01
N GLY A 11 -18.97 -31.28 20.91
CA GLY A 11 -17.70 -31.39 20.25
C GLY A 11 -17.84 -31.40 18.73
N TYR A 12 -16.81 -30.90 18.07
CA TYR A 12 -16.59 -31.05 16.63
C TYR A 12 -15.50 -32.09 16.38
N GLU A 13 -15.87 -33.08 15.59
CA GLU A 13 -15.01 -34.18 15.14
C GLU A 13 -14.07 -33.71 14.04
N ASP A 14 -12.84 -34.22 14.10
CA ASP A 14 -11.78 -34.09 13.12
C ASP A 14 -12.16 -34.74 11.79
N HIS A 15 -12.00 -34.02 10.68
CA HIS A 15 -11.86 -34.58 9.35
C HIS A 15 -10.52 -34.20 8.74
N GLU A 16 -9.60 -35.14 8.77
CA GLU A 16 -8.40 -35.17 7.93
C GLU A 16 -8.81 -35.39 6.47
N GLY A 17 -8.20 -34.65 5.59
CA GLY A 17 -8.34 -34.78 4.13
C GLY A 17 -7.21 -34.09 3.41
N HIS A 18 -5.99 -34.68 3.46
CA HIS A 18 -4.89 -34.28 2.58
C HIS A 18 -5.12 -34.88 1.18
N GLU A 19 -5.34 -34.04 0.19
CA GLU A 19 -5.05 -34.38 -1.20
C GLU A 19 -3.80 -33.63 -1.66
N GLY A 20 -2.70 -34.39 -1.77
CA GLY A 20 -1.42 -33.90 -2.27
C GLY A 20 -1.45 -33.73 -3.79
N CYS A 21 -1.01 -32.57 -4.27
CA CYS A 21 -0.64 -32.39 -5.66
C CYS A 21 0.77 -32.97 -5.89
N ASP A 22 0.82 -34.06 -6.62
CA ASP A 22 2.03 -34.77 -7.02
C ASP A 22 2.54 -34.15 -8.33
N CYS A 23 3.51 -33.23 -8.24
CA CYS A 23 4.27 -32.77 -9.42
C CYS A 23 5.57 -33.58 -9.49
N GLY A 24 5.51 -34.65 -10.30
CA GLY A 24 6.67 -35.48 -10.58
C GLY A 24 7.75 -34.73 -11.35
N CYS A 25 8.88 -34.51 -10.70
CA CYS A 25 10.12 -34.17 -11.36
C CYS A 25 10.99 -35.44 -11.40
N ASP A 26 11.14 -36.00 -12.59
CA ASP A 26 12.04 -37.11 -12.85
C ASP A 26 13.51 -36.64 -12.69
N HIS A 27 14.22 -37.24 -11.74
CA HIS A 27 15.64 -37.14 -11.61
C HIS A 27 16.31 -38.17 -12.53
N HIS A 28 17.03 -37.70 -13.57
CA HIS A 28 18.00 -38.49 -14.26
C HIS A 28 19.33 -38.46 -13.51
N GLU A 29 19.72 -39.61 -12.98
CA GLU A 29 21.08 -39.93 -12.55
C GLU A 29 21.96 -40.20 -13.80
N GLY A 30 23.16 -39.63 -13.79
CA GLY A 30 24.12 -39.87 -14.90
C GLY A 30 25.49 -39.30 -14.62
N GLU A 31 26.32 -40.13 -13.98
CA GLU A 31 27.75 -40.36 -14.18
C GLU A 31 28.79 -39.24 -13.95
N ALA A 32 29.68 -39.55 -13.07
CA ALA A 32 30.95 -38.87 -12.76
C ALA A 32 31.96 -38.95 -13.89
N HIS A 33 32.69 -37.87 -14.17
CA HIS A 33 34.01 -37.90 -14.80
C HIS A 33 35.02 -37.05 -14.04
N ASP A 34 36.10 -37.74 -13.71
CA ASP A 34 37.32 -37.27 -13.05
C ASP A 34 38.10 -36.21 -13.87
N GLY A 35 38.69 -35.27 -13.14
CA GLY A 35 40.06 -34.84 -13.30
C GLY A 35 40.38 -33.85 -14.41
N CYS A 36 40.82 -32.66 -14.02
CA CYS A 36 42.08 -32.09 -14.49
C CYS A 36 42.50 -30.88 -13.65
N HIS A 37 43.65 -30.96 -13.04
CA HIS A 37 44.39 -29.86 -12.43
C HIS A 37 44.93 -28.89 -13.52
N GLY A 38 44.89 -27.60 -13.25
CA GLY A 38 45.57 -26.58 -14.05
C GLY A 38 45.54 -25.22 -13.36
N GLN A 39 46.71 -24.85 -12.78
CA GLN A 39 47.00 -23.49 -12.29
C GLN A 39 47.14 -22.52 -13.46
N GLY A 40 46.74 -21.25 -13.30
CA GLY A 40 47.11 -20.20 -14.24
C GLY A 40 46.38 -18.90 -13.99
N ASP A 41 47.12 -17.93 -13.48
CA ASP A 41 46.77 -16.52 -13.31
C ASP A 41 46.32 -15.85 -14.61
N GLY A 42 45.40 -14.88 -14.54
CA GLY A 42 45.17 -13.98 -15.66
C GLY A 42 43.81 -13.29 -15.63
N HIS A 43 43.80 -12.03 -15.15
CA HIS A 43 42.75 -11.05 -15.40
C HIS A 43 42.42 -10.99 -16.89
N ARG A 44 41.14 -11.07 -17.22
CA ARG A 44 40.61 -10.52 -18.49
C ARG A 44 39.19 -10.00 -18.27
N ASP A 45 39.05 -8.74 -18.63
CA ASP A 45 37.82 -8.00 -18.78
C ASP A 45 36.85 -8.77 -19.70
N CYS A 46 35.62 -8.98 -19.25
CA CYS A 46 34.55 -9.51 -20.10
C CYS A 46 33.65 -8.35 -20.49
N GLU A 47 33.86 -7.83 -21.70
CA GLU A 47 32.86 -6.99 -22.39
C GLU A 47 31.68 -7.88 -22.78
N HIS A 48 30.48 -7.58 -22.30
CA HIS A 48 29.26 -8.24 -22.74
C HIS A 48 28.70 -7.55 -23.97
N GLU A 49 29.02 -8.11 -25.12
CA GLU A 49 28.32 -7.82 -26.37
C GLU A 49 26.94 -8.48 -26.37
N GLY A 50 25.95 -7.75 -26.91
CA GLY A 50 24.56 -8.13 -26.93
C GLY A 50 24.29 -9.42 -27.71
N HIS A 51 23.54 -10.33 -27.11
CA HIS A 51 22.96 -11.47 -27.79
C HIS A 51 21.56 -11.17 -28.30
N SER A 52 21.50 -11.04 -29.63
CA SER A 52 20.27 -11.10 -30.41
C SER A 52 19.71 -12.52 -30.36
N CYS A 53 18.52 -12.72 -29.82
CA CYS A 53 17.81 -14.00 -29.89
C CYS A 53 17.27 -14.22 -31.30
N GLY A 54 17.99 -15.05 -32.08
CA GLY A 54 17.50 -15.56 -33.36
C GLY A 54 16.34 -16.55 -33.17
N GLY A 55 15.34 -16.45 -34.05
CA GLY A 55 14.07 -17.16 -33.99
C GLY A 55 14.19 -18.69 -33.94
N HIS A 56 13.38 -19.30 -33.10
CA HIS A 56 12.97 -20.69 -33.19
C HIS A 56 11.49 -20.74 -33.60
N GLU A 57 11.25 -21.23 -34.80
CA GLU A 57 9.92 -21.64 -35.25
C GLU A 57 9.51 -22.96 -34.57
N GLY A 58 8.32 -22.99 -33.99
CA GLY A 58 7.57 -24.20 -33.72
C GLY A 58 7.63 -24.78 -32.30
N CYS A 59 7.08 -24.09 -31.32
CA CYS A 59 6.52 -24.71 -30.15
C CYS A 59 5.14 -24.10 -29.91
N GLY A 60 4.08 -24.84 -30.24
CA GLY A 60 2.71 -24.44 -30.04
C GLY A 60 2.29 -24.59 -28.59
N CYS A 61 2.84 -23.78 -27.71
CA CYS A 61 2.32 -23.55 -26.36
C CYS A 61 1.49 -22.29 -26.45
N GLU A 62 0.18 -22.43 -26.42
CA GLU A 62 -0.72 -21.32 -26.13
C GLU A 62 -0.46 -20.88 -24.68
N HIS A 63 0.57 -20.08 -24.48
CA HIS A 63 0.71 -19.32 -23.25
C HIS A 63 -0.36 -18.21 -23.33
N GLU A 64 -1.48 -18.44 -22.67
CA GLU A 64 -2.33 -17.34 -22.26
C GLU A 64 -1.41 -16.32 -21.60
N GLY A 65 -1.30 -15.14 -22.22
CA GLY A 65 -0.38 -14.10 -21.80
C GLY A 65 -0.78 -13.57 -20.43
N HIS A 66 -0.27 -14.19 -19.39
CA HIS A 66 -0.11 -13.52 -18.12
C HIS A 66 1.00 -12.50 -18.34
N GLY A 67 0.59 -11.28 -18.73
CA GLY A 67 1.49 -10.15 -18.67
C GLY A 67 2.05 -10.10 -17.27
N CYS A 68 3.36 -10.26 -17.11
CA CYS A 68 4.04 -9.87 -15.88
C CYS A 68 3.96 -8.33 -15.80
N GLY A 69 2.77 -7.85 -15.43
CA GLY A 69 2.53 -6.44 -15.15
C GLY A 69 3.30 -6.11 -13.89
N HIS A 70 4.29 -5.24 -14.04
CA HIS A 70 4.91 -4.63 -12.87
C HIS A 70 3.86 -3.75 -12.20
N ASP A 71 3.76 -3.80 -10.87
CA ASP A 71 2.90 -2.90 -10.10
C ASP A 71 3.26 -1.45 -10.44
N GLN A 72 2.26 -0.59 -10.45
CA GLN A 72 2.40 0.81 -10.85
C GLN A 72 1.80 1.73 -9.78
N VAL A 73 2.45 2.89 -9.58
CA VAL A 73 1.90 3.98 -8.78
C VAL A 73 1.74 5.20 -9.69
N ALA A 74 0.51 5.69 -9.79
CA ALA A 74 0.23 6.99 -10.39
C ALA A 74 -0.11 7.99 -9.28
N MET A 75 0.18 9.28 -9.52
CA MET A 75 -0.09 10.37 -8.58
C MET A 75 -0.90 11.47 -9.25
N PHE A 76 -1.90 11.96 -8.53
CA PHE A 76 -2.66 13.15 -8.87
C PHE A 76 -2.50 14.18 -7.75
N VAL A 77 -2.18 15.41 -8.10
CA VAL A 77 -2.20 16.52 -7.13
C VAL A 77 -3.59 17.14 -7.17
N VAL A 78 -4.29 17.14 -6.04
CA VAL A 78 -5.70 17.51 -5.96
C VAL A 78 -5.96 18.59 -4.90
N GLY A 79 -7.05 19.32 -5.11
CA GLY A 79 -7.52 20.30 -4.14
C GLY A 79 -6.68 21.57 -4.00
N PRO A 80 -7.15 22.50 -3.15
CA PRO A 80 -6.54 23.85 -3.04
C PRO A 80 -5.21 23.88 -2.29
N ILE A 81 -4.87 22.83 -1.54
CA ILE A 81 -3.61 22.72 -0.79
C ILE A 81 -2.70 21.62 -1.32
N GLU A 82 -2.94 21.20 -2.59
CA GLU A 82 -2.05 20.34 -3.36
C GLU A 82 -1.78 18.98 -2.68
N THR A 83 -2.87 18.29 -2.28
CA THR A 83 -2.79 16.96 -1.68
C THR A 83 -2.45 15.92 -2.74
N ASN A 84 -1.54 15.02 -2.43
CA ASN A 84 -1.17 13.89 -3.28
C ASN A 84 -2.17 12.74 -3.13
N CYS A 85 -2.95 12.49 -4.17
CA CYS A 85 -3.77 11.30 -4.30
C CYS A 85 -3.01 10.25 -5.11
N TYR A 86 -2.90 9.04 -4.63
CA TYR A 86 -2.17 7.96 -5.31
C TYR A 86 -3.11 6.88 -5.81
N VAL A 87 -2.75 6.28 -6.95
CA VAL A 87 -3.40 5.08 -7.48
C VAL A 87 -2.34 3.99 -7.59
N TYR A 88 -2.44 2.99 -6.73
CA TYR A 88 -1.62 1.79 -6.79
C TYR A 88 -2.34 0.73 -7.59
N ILE A 89 -1.68 0.19 -8.61
CA ILE A 89 -2.24 -0.79 -9.54
C ILE A 89 -1.40 -2.07 -9.46
N SER A 90 -2.05 -3.19 -9.22
CA SER A 90 -1.47 -4.53 -9.29
C SER A 90 -2.43 -5.46 -10.02
N GLU A 91 -1.95 -6.07 -11.07
CA GLU A 91 -2.76 -6.91 -11.97
C GLU A 91 -3.95 -6.13 -12.57
N ASP A 92 -5.18 -6.58 -12.37
CA ASP A 92 -6.42 -5.92 -12.80
C ASP A 92 -7.15 -5.16 -11.67
N GLU A 93 -6.50 -4.99 -10.53
CA GLU A 93 -7.03 -4.29 -9.37
C GLU A 93 -6.25 -3.01 -9.06
N CYS A 94 -6.93 -2.03 -8.47
CA CYS A 94 -6.24 -0.87 -7.90
C CYS A 94 -6.81 -0.45 -6.55
N MET A 95 -5.98 0.30 -5.84
CA MET A 95 -6.32 1.05 -4.63
C MET A 95 -6.07 2.53 -4.91
N VAL A 96 -7.06 3.37 -4.63
CA VAL A 96 -6.92 4.83 -4.64
C VAL A 96 -6.72 5.29 -3.21
N VAL A 97 -5.59 5.97 -2.94
CA VAL A 97 -5.22 6.46 -1.62
C VAL A 97 -5.41 7.97 -1.58
N ASP A 98 -6.11 8.46 -0.57
CA ASP A 98 -6.36 9.87 -0.28
C ASP A 98 -6.93 10.69 -1.46
N PRO A 99 -8.10 10.33 -2.01
CA PRO A 99 -8.79 11.13 -3.02
C PRO A 99 -9.44 12.36 -2.39
N GLY A 100 -8.64 13.34 -2.00
CA GLY A 100 -9.06 14.49 -1.20
C GLY A 100 -9.97 15.48 -1.93
N ASN A 101 -9.95 15.48 -3.26
CA ASN A 101 -10.76 16.38 -4.08
C ASN A 101 -10.89 15.81 -5.50
N SER A 102 -11.88 16.32 -6.27
CA SER A 102 -12.04 15.99 -7.68
C SER A 102 -12.23 14.49 -7.97
N GLY A 103 -12.92 13.77 -7.07
CA GLY A 103 -13.11 12.31 -7.16
C GLY A 103 -13.66 11.83 -8.51
N ALA A 104 -14.63 12.55 -9.09
CA ALA A 104 -15.16 12.23 -10.42
C ALA A 104 -14.09 12.36 -11.54
N LYS A 105 -13.19 13.36 -11.44
CA LYS A 105 -12.10 13.52 -12.41
C LYS A 105 -11.02 12.45 -12.25
N ILE A 106 -10.71 12.05 -11.01
CA ILE A 106 -9.81 10.90 -10.77
C ILE A 106 -10.37 9.67 -11.48
N ALA A 107 -11.68 9.40 -11.34
CA ALA A 107 -12.35 8.27 -12.00
C ALA A 107 -12.17 8.27 -13.53
N GLU A 108 -12.23 9.44 -14.18
CA GLU A 108 -12.04 9.60 -15.64
C GLU A 108 -10.62 9.25 -16.11
N HIS A 109 -9.64 9.26 -15.20
CA HIS A 109 -8.22 9.03 -15.53
C HIS A 109 -7.72 7.65 -15.05
N LEU A 110 -8.58 6.84 -14.46
CA LEU A 110 -8.19 5.47 -14.12
C LEU A 110 -8.04 4.64 -15.41
N PRO A 111 -7.08 3.72 -15.48
CA PRO A 111 -6.87 2.90 -16.65
C PRO A 111 -8.07 2.01 -16.97
N ASP A 112 -8.37 1.84 -18.27
CA ASP A 112 -9.41 0.91 -18.73
C ASP A 112 -9.09 -0.52 -18.29
N GLY A 113 -10.11 -1.24 -17.81
CA GLY A 113 -10.02 -2.64 -17.42
C GLY A 113 -9.47 -2.88 -16.00
N VAL A 114 -9.05 -1.82 -15.28
CA VAL A 114 -8.62 -1.92 -13.89
C VAL A 114 -9.81 -1.69 -12.96
N ARG A 115 -10.01 -2.58 -11.99
CA ARG A 115 -11.08 -2.49 -11.00
C ARG A 115 -10.63 -1.79 -9.74
N VAL A 116 -11.28 -0.72 -9.34
CA VAL A 116 -11.06 -0.11 -8.03
C VAL A 116 -11.57 -1.06 -6.95
N LYS A 117 -10.66 -1.61 -6.18
CA LYS A 117 -10.98 -2.50 -5.06
C LYS A 117 -11.17 -1.72 -3.77
N TYR A 118 -10.24 -0.80 -3.49
CA TYR A 118 -10.28 0.04 -2.30
C TYR A 118 -10.13 1.51 -2.64
N ILE A 119 -10.83 2.32 -1.87
CA ILE A 119 -10.58 3.76 -1.70
C ILE A 119 -10.12 3.90 -0.25
N ALA A 120 -8.82 4.07 -0.05
CA ALA A 120 -8.18 4.05 1.26
C ALA A 120 -7.82 5.47 1.71
N ALA A 121 -8.14 5.81 2.95
CA ALA A 121 -7.76 7.09 3.53
C ALA A 121 -6.71 6.90 4.62
N THR A 122 -5.56 7.54 4.49
CA THR A 122 -4.51 7.51 5.51
C THR A 122 -4.96 8.18 6.81
N HIS A 123 -5.86 9.15 6.71
CA HIS A 123 -6.51 9.83 7.84
C HIS A 123 -7.76 10.60 7.38
N GLY A 124 -8.47 11.24 8.30
CA GLY A 124 -9.81 11.78 8.06
C GLY A 124 -9.91 13.25 7.66
N HIS A 125 -8.82 13.98 7.40
CA HIS A 125 -8.92 15.38 7.00
C HIS A 125 -9.56 15.56 5.62
N GLY A 126 -10.27 16.67 5.43
CA GLY A 126 -11.07 16.92 4.24
C GLY A 126 -10.31 16.91 2.93
N ASP A 127 -9.06 17.34 2.94
CA ASP A 127 -8.16 17.31 1.80
C ASP A 127 -7.69 15.91 1.40
N HIS A 128 -7.90 14.90 2.24
CA HIS A 128 -7.61 13.49 1.97
C HIS A 128 -8.85 12.67 1.63
N VAL A 129 -10.04 13.09 2.10
CA VAL A 129 -11.27 12.28 1.93
C VAL A 129 -12.41 12.99 1.21
N GLY A 130 -12.30 14.28 0.90
CA GLY A 130 -13.39 15.06 0.32
C GLY A 130 -13.88 14.59 -1.05
N GLY A 131 -13.03 13.92 -1.83
CA GLY A 131 -13.39 13.35 -3.13
C GLY A 131 -13.88 11.90 -3.08
N VAL A 132 -13.84 11.24 -1.91
CA VAL A 132 -14.22 9.82 -1.74
C VAL A 132 -15.62 9.51 -2.27
N LYS A 133 -16.61 10.33 -1.91
CA LYS A 133 -18.01 10.10 -2.31
C LYS A 133 -18.17 10.09 -3.82
N ALA A 134 -17.67 11.12 -4.50
CA ALA A 134 -17.77 11.25 -5.95
C ALA A 134 -17.00 10.15 -6.68
N LEU A 135 -15.82 9.77 -6.19
CA LEU A 135 -15.05 8.66 -6.75
C LEU A 135 -15.81 7.34 -6.60
N LYS A 136 -16.29 7.04 -5.39
CA LYS A 136 -17.04 5.81 -5.10
C LYS A 136 -18.32 5.69 -5.93
N GLU A 137 -19.06 6.78 -6.11
CA GLU A 137 -20.25 6.81 -6.97
C GLU A 137 -19.92 6.53 -8.44
N ALA A 138 -18.75 6.96 -8.92
CA ALA A 138 -18.34 6.79 -10.31
C ALA A 138 -17.80 5.38 -10.63
N VAL A 139 -17.00 4.79 -9.73
CA VAL A 139 -16.25 3.55 -10.02
C VAL A 139 -16.50 2.41 -9.03
N GLY A 140 -17.25 2.63 -7.97
CA GLY A 140 -17.42 1.64 -6.89
C GLY A 140 -16.18 1.53 -6.01
N GLY A 141 -15.91 0.31 -5.52
CA GLY A 141 -14.84 0.04 -4.57
C GLY A 141 -15.26 0.22 -3.11
N SER A 142 -14.50 -0.37 -2.19
CA SER A 142 -14.77 -0.27 -0.75
C SER A 142 -14.01 0.91 -0.15
N TYR A 143 -14.72 1.87 0.42
CA TYR A 143 -14.12 2.94 1.21
C TYR A 143 -13.66 2.40 2.55
N VAL A 144 -12.40 2.65 2.88
CA VAL A 144 -11.76 2.16 4.11
C VAL A 144 -10.96 3.27 4.79
N ILE A 145 -11.13 3.40 6.11
CA ILE A 145 -10.47 4.40 6.96
C ILE A 145 -10.32 3.83 8.38
N HIS A 146 -9.37 4.37 9.14
CA HIS A 146 -9.24 4.04 10.56
C HIS A 146 -10.47 4.51 11.36
N PRO A 147 -11.00 3.69 12.29
CA PRO A 147 -12.24 4.02 13.02
C PRO A 147 -12.18 5.32 13.83
N ALA A 148 -11.00 5.70 14.33
CA ALA A 148 -10.84 6.94 15.10
C ALA A 148 -11.05 8.22 14.27
N ASP A 149 -10.94 8.14 12.94
CA ASP A 149 -11.07 9.29 12.03
C ASP A 149 -12.39 9.31 11.25
N VAL A 150 -13.28 8.34 11.45
CA VAL A 150 -14.58 8.29 10.75
C VAL A 150 -15.41 9.55 10.98
N GLU A 151 -15.48 10.03 12.22
CA GLU A 151 -16.25 11.25 12.52
C GLU A 151 -15.59 12.50 11.93
N LEU A 152 -14.26 12.57 11.89
CA LEU A 152 -13.54 13.67 11.23
C LEU A 152 -13.86 13.70 9.73
N ALA A 153 -13.82 12.55 9.07
CA ALA A 153 -14.11 12.41 7.63
C ALA A 153 -15.56 12.80 7.25
N LYS A 154 -16.53 12.61 8.14
CA LYS A 154 -17.93 13.04 7.94
C LYS A 154 -18.11 14.55 7.88
N HIS A 155 -17.11 15.32 8.25
CA HIS A 155 -17.10 16.79 8.19
C HIS A 155 -16.16 17.33 7.12
N ALA A 156 -15.65 16.48 6.23
CA ALA A 156 -14.67 16.82 5.22
C ALA A 156 -15.07 17.96 4.26
N GLY A 157 -16.36 18.04 3.90
CA GLY A 157 -16.89 19.09 3.02
C GLY A 157 -17.13 20.44 3.73
N GLU A 158 -16.96 20.53 5.04
CA GLU A 158 -17.06 21.76 5.78
C GLU A 158 -15.81 22.63 5.53
N PRO A 159 -15.94 23.98 5.48
CA PRO A 159 -14.80 24.85 5.32
C PRO A 159 -13.75 24.63 6.43
N CYS A 160 -12.51 24.33 6.04
CA CYS A 160 -11.40 24.24 6.98
C CYS A 160 -11.03 25.63 7.56
N GLU A 161 -10.12 25.68 8.54
CA GLU A 161 -9.63 26.93 9.15
C GLU A 161 -9.07 27.94 8.13
N LEU A 162 -8.56 27.48 6.99
CA LEU A 162 -8.05 28.31 5.90
C LEU A 162 -9.16 28.82 4.96
N GLY A 163 -10.41 28.45 5.20
CA GLY A 163 -11.57 28.85 4.40
C GLY A 163 -11.75 28.07 3.09
N TYR A 164 -11.02 26.99 2.87
CA TYR A 164 -11.23 26.06 1.76
C TYR A 164 -12.35 25.09 2.10
N ALA A 165 -13.13 24.70 1.09
CA ALA A 165 -14.07 23.59 1.16
C ALA A 165 -13.65 22.55 0.12
N TYR A 166 -13.84 21.28 0.47
CA TYR A 166 -13.60 20.14 -0.41
C TYR A 166 -14.91 19.68 -1.04
N ASP A 167 -14.86 18.67 -1.93
CA ASP A 167 -16.04 18.32 -2.75
C ASP A 167 -17.28 17.96 -1.91
N ASP A 168 -17.12 17.08 -0.92
CA ASP A 168 -18.23 16.61 -0.06
C ASP A 168 -17.71 16.03 1.26
N ASN A 169 -18.62 15.74 2.17
CA ASN A 169 -18.36 14.88 3.32
C ASN A 169 -18.11 13.45 2.86
N ALA A 170 -17.15 12.75 3.49
CA ALA A 170 -16.97 11.34 3.22
C ALA A 170 -18.21 10.54 3.64
N PRO A 171 -18.61 9.51 2.88
CA PRO A 171 -19.68 8.60 3.27
C PRO A 171 -19.25 7.74 4.48
N ASP A 172 -20.20 7.03 5.07
CA ASP A 172 -19.86 5.97 6.02
C ASP A 172 -18.91 4.95 5.32
N PRO A 173 -17.83 4.52 5.99
CA PRO A 173 -16.92 3.55 5.42
C PRO A 173 -17.59 2.18 5.26
N ASP A 174 -17.22 1.46 4.19
CA ASP A 174 -17.65 0.07 4.01
C ASP A 174 -16.88 -0.87 4.95
N LEU A 175 -15.62 -0.53 5.22
CA LEU A 175 -14.71 -1.26 6.08
C LEU A 175 -13.90 -0.28 6.92
N THR A 176 -13.42 -0.75 8.05
CA THR A 176 -12.39 -0.07 8.83
C THR A 176 -11.17 -0.94 8.93
N TYR A 177 -10.00 -0.33 9.12
CA TYR A 177 -8.77 -1.03 9.39
C TYR A 177 -8.06 -0.46 10.63
N THR A 178 -7.31 -1.30 11.29
CA THR A 178 -6.53 -0.99 12.49
C THR A 178 -5.15 -1.62 12.39
N GLU A 179 -4.35 -1.43 13.40
CA GLU A 179 -3.00 -2.01 13.51
C GLU A 179 -2.91 -3.46 13.09
N GLY A 180 -2.02 -3.74 12.13
CA GLY A 180 -1.71 -5.10 11.66
C GLY A 180 -2.69 -5.68 10.64
N ASP A 181 -3.78 -4.98 10.30
CA ASP A 181 -4.64 -5.38 9.20
C ASP A 181 -3.88 -5.30 7.87
N VAL A 182 -4.17 -6.23 6.97
CA VAL A 182 -3.58 -6.24 5.62
C VAL A 182 -4.66 -6.13 4.56
N ILE A 183 -4.58 -5.10 3.73
CA ILE A 183 -5.42 -4.96 2.54
C ILE A 183 -4.68 -5.48 1.31
N LYS A 184 -5.38 -6.26 0.45
CA LYS A 184 -4.78 -6.90 -0.72
C LYS A 184 -5.31 -6.33 -2.02
N VAL A 185 -4.39 -5.97 -2.93
CA VAL A 185 -4.67 -5.44 -4.27
C VAL A 185 -3.87 -6.26 -5.27
N GLY A 186 -4.54 -7.06 -6.10
CA GLY A 186 -3.84 -8.04 -6.95
C GLY A 186 -2.96 -8.96 -6.12
N SER A 187 -1.68 -9.05 -6.47
CA SER A 187 -0.65 -9.80 -5.75
C SER A 187 0.01 -9.01 -4.61
N ALA A 188 -0.27 -7.70 -4.49
CA ALA A 188 0.26 -6.84 -3.45
C ALA A 188 -0.53 -6.91 -2.13
N GLY A 189 0.17 -6.74 -1.02
CA GLY A 189 -0.41 -6.51 0.31
C GLY A 189 0.03 -5.16 0.86
N PHE A 190 -0.80 -4.55 1.71
CA PHE A 190 -0.44 -3.35 2.46
C PHE A 190 -0.82 -3.57 3.93
N CYS A 191 0.20 -3.67 4.78
CA CYS A 191 0.05 -3.76 6.22
C CYS A 191 -0.22 -2.38 6.81
N VAL A 192 -1.23 -2.28 7.66
CA VAL A 192 -1.58 -1.05 8.38
C VAL A 192 -0.69 -0.90 9.61
N ILE A 193 -0.01 0.23 9.70
CA ILE A 193 0.70 0.67 10.89
C ILE A 193 0.02 1.93 11.41
N GLU A 194 -0.52 1.90 12.63
CA GLU A 194 -1.08 3.09 13.28
C GLU A 194 0.04 4.08 13.61
N THR A 195 -0.14 5.32 13.14
CA THR A 195 0.82 6.42 13.34
C THR A 195 0.10 7.68 13.82
N PRO A 196 -0.59 7.61 14.99
CA PRO A 196 -1.32 8.75 15.51
C PRO A 196 -0.39 9.94 15.78
N GLY A 197 -0.97 11.14 15.72
CA GLY A 197 -0.25 12.38 16.03
C GLY A 197 -0.67 13.55 15.16
N HIS A 198 -0.81 13.38 13.85
CA HIS A 198 -1.47 14.35 12.98
C HIS A 198 -2.99 14.30 13.19
N THR A 199 -3.55 13.10 13.16
CA THR A 199 -4.89 12.79 13.66
C THR A 199 -4.83 11.56 14.57
N PRO A 200 -5.89 11.26 15.35
CA PRO A 200 -5.95 10.03 16.16
C PRO A 200 -5.96 8.75 15.32
N GLY A 201 -6.49 8.80 14.10
CA GLY A 201 -6.63 7.68 13.18
C GLY A 201 -5.63 7.68 12.03
N SER A 202 -4.56 8.47 12.10
CA SER A 202 -3.49 8.45 11.09
C SER A 202 -2.81 7.07 11.03
N ILE A 203 -2.58 6.59 9.80
CA ILE A 203 -1.92 5.32 9.53
C ILE A 203 -0.88 5.45 8.42
N CYS A 204 0.04 4.49 8.37
CA CYS A 204 0.84 4.19 7.19
C CYS A 204 0.40 2.86 6.59
N LEU A 205 0.40 2.78 5.26
CA LEU A 205 0.16 1.55 4.50
C LEU A 205 1.52 1.05 3.97
N VAL A 206 2.07 0.03 4.61
CA VAL A 206 3.38 -0.52 4.28
C VAL A 206 3.23 -1.69 3.33
N GLY A 207 3.84 -1.58 2.15
CA GLY A 207 3.75 -2.59 1.10
C GLY A 207 4.46 -3.89 1.45
N GLU A 208 3.80 -4.99 1.09
CA GLU A 208 4.27 -6.36 1.24
C GLU A 208 4.12 -7.12 -0.09
N GLY A 209 4.90 -8.18 -0.28
CA GLY A 209 4.85 -8.99 -1.50
C GLY A 209 5.32 -8.18 -2.70
N SER A 210 4.50 -8.03 -3.75
CA SER A 210 4.89 -7.26 -4.93
C SER A 210 4.97 -5.75 -4.68
N ALA A 211 4.40 -5.25 -3.56
CA ALA A 211 4.48 -3.86 -3.12
C ALA A 211 5.66 -3.57 -2.17
N GLU A 212 6.57 -4.54 -1.93
CA GLU A 212 7.73 -4.31 -1.06
C GLU A 212 8.52 -3.06 -1.51
N GLY A 213 8.89 -2.22 -0.55
CA GLY A 213 9.56 -0.94 -0.81
C GLY A 213 8.63 0.24 -1.11
N VAL A 214 7.30 0.06 -1.00
CA VAL A 214 6.28 1.12 -1.12
C VAL A 214 5.66 1.40 0.25
N CYS A 215 5.54 2.66 0.65
CA CYS A 215 4.80 3.04 1.85
C CYS A 215 4.02 4.34 1.63
N PHE A 216 2.69 4.30 1.77
CA PHE A 216 1.88 5.50 1.82
C PHE A 216 1.83 5.99 3.27
N VAL A 217 2.41 7.16 3.52
CA VAL A 217 2.61 7.68 4.88
C VAL A 217 1.64 8.80 5.26
N GLY A 218 0.78 9.22 4.32
CA GLY A 218 -0.13 10.36 4.52
C GLY A 218 0.61 11.57 5.08
N ASP A 219 0.05 12.16 6.11
CA ASP A 219 0.61 13.32 6.80
C ASP A 219 1.42 12.96 8.04
N THR A 220 1.97 11.75 8.11
CA THR A 220 2.89 11.38 9.20
C THR A 220 4.31 11.86 8.91
N VAL A 221 4.83 11.62 7.68
CA VAL A 221 6.18 12.01 7.24
C VAL A 221 6.07 12.82 5.96
N PHE A 222 6.85 13.91 5.90
CA PHE A 222 7.11 14.69 4.70
C PHE A 222 8.61 14.79 4.45
N GLN A 223 9.00 15.14 3.24
CA GLN A 223 10.40 15.40 2.92
C GLN A 223 10.98 16.48 3.85
N GLY A 224 11.90 16.06 4.72
CA GLY A 224 12.54 16.93 5.70
C GLY A 224 11.62 17.47 6.81
N SER A 225 10.41 16.92 6.99
CA SER A 225 9.42 17.40 7.94
C SER A 225 8.49 16.27 8.42
N CYS A 226 7.47 16.63 9.20
CA CYS A 226 6.37 15.76 9.58
C CYS A 226 5.06 16.56 9.60
N GLY A 227 3.94 15.85 9.70
CA GLY A 227 2.60 16.45 9.81
C GLY A 227 2.47 17.36 11.04
N ARG A 228 1.67 18.41 10.89
CA ARG A 228 1.31 19.30 12.00
C ARG A 228 0.47 18.57 13.04
N THR A 229 0.57 19.00 14.27
CA THR A 229 -0.09 18.38 15.43
C THR A 229 -0.91 19.37 16.26
N ASP A 230 -1.18 20.55 15.72
CA ASP A 230 -1.89 21.65 16.36
C ASP A 230 -3.37 21.76 15.98
N LEU A 231 -3.85 20.89 15.09
CA LEU A 231 -5.28 20.77 14.75
C LEU A 231 -6.02 19.92 15.79
N ALA A 232 -7.35 19.96 15.73
CA ALA A 232 -8.21 19.18 16.63
C ALA A 232 -7.89 17.68 16.53
N GLY A 233 -7.58 17.05 17.67
CA GLY A 233 -7.15 15.64 17.73
C GLY A 233 -5.66 15.42 17.52
N GLY A 234 -4.89 16.43 17.12
CA GLY A 234 -3.44 16.35 16.97
C GLY A 234 -2.70 16.22 18.31
N SER A 235 -1.59 15.46 18.31
CA SER A 235 -0.76 15.18 19.49
C SER A 235 0.72 15.17 19.14
N PRO A 236 1.49 16.15 19.62
CA PRO A 236 2.95 16.16 19.42
C PRO A 236 3.66 14.98 20.09
N GLU A 237 3.08 14.43 21.16
CA GLU A 237 3.65 13.26 21.86
C GLU A 237 3.47 12.00 21.03
N ASP A 238 2.26 11.77 20.52
CA ASP A 238 1.97 10.61 19.68
C ASP A 238 2.73 10.68 18.36
N MET A 239 2.84 11.86 17.73
CA MET A 239 3.65 12.05 16.52
C MET A 239 5.12 11.64 16.76
N ARG A 240 5.71 12.04 17.86
CA ARG A 240 7.09 11.62 18.19
C ARG A 240 7.20 10.10 18.38
N ALA A 241 6.20 9.49 19.02
CA ALA A 241 6.18 8.04 19.21
C ALA A 241 6.03 7.31 17.86
N SER A 242 5.15 7.81 16.98
CA SER A 242 4.92 7.29 15.63
C SER A 242 6.17 7.40 14.76
N LEU A 243 6.86 8.53 14.74
CA LEU A 243 8.12 8.72 14.02
C LEU A 243 9.23 7.80 14.55
N ALA A 244 9.34 7.66 15.86
CA ALA A 244 10.30 6.73 16.47
C ALA A 244 9.99 5.26 16.13
N ARG A 245 8.71 4.92 15.93
CA ARG A 245 8.27 3.61 15.46
C ARG A 245 8.64 3.39 14.00
N ILE A 246 8.28 4.32 13.12
CA ILE A 246 8.60 4.30 11.68
C ILE A 246 10.11 4.11 11.48
N LYS A 247 10.94 4.85 12.21
CA LYS A 247 12.41 4.71 12.20
C LYS A 247 12.90 3.29 12.44
N ARG A 248 12.18 2.50 13.23
CA ARG A 248 12.59 1.11 13.58
C ARG A 248 12.01 0.06 12.63
N GLU A 249 10.84 0.31 12.08
CA GLU A 249 10.02 -0.72 11.44
C GLU A 249 10.00 -0.62 9.91
N ILE A 250 10.27 0.55 9.33
CA ILE A 250 10.32 0.73 7.87
C ILE A 250 11.75 0.61 7.36
N ASP A 251 11.93 -0.23 6.34
CA ASP A 251 13.24 -0.43 5.70
C ASP A 251 13.74 0.89 5.08
N PRO A 252 15.04 1.23 5.23
CA PRO A 252 15.62 2.46 4.66
C PRO A 252 15.41 2.64 3.15
N HIS A 253 15.34 1.56 2.38
CA HIS A 253 15.14 1.61 0.93
C HIS A 253 13.67 1.80 0.50
N THR A 254 12.74 1.93 1.47
CA THR A 254 11.33 2.16 1.19
C THR A 254 11.10 3.57 0.66
N THR A 255 10.37 3.67 -0.44
CA THR A 255 9.85 4.94 -0.97
C THR A 255 8.64 5.37 -0.15
N LEU A 256 8.66 6.59 0.36
CA LEU A 256 7.60 7.19 1.16
C LEU A 256 6.74 8.11 0.29
N PHE A 257 5.48 7.72 0.12
CA PHE A 257 4.47 8.46 -0.62
C PHE A 257 3.72 9.37 0.36
N CYS A 258 4.16 10.63 0.43
CA CYS A 258 3.66 11.64 1.37
C CYS A 258 2.33 12.24 0.92
N GLY A 259 1.49 12.66 1.87
CA GLY A 259 0.22 13.33 1.57
C GLY A 259 0.38 14.69 0.88
N HIS A 260 1.49 15.38 1.11
CA HIS A 260 1.83 16.66 0.46
C HIS A 260 3.29 16.72 0.07
N GLY A 261 3.59 17.56 -0.94
CA GLY A 261 4.95 17.85 -1.40
C GLY A 261 5.57 16.68 -2.16
N GLU A 262 6.88 16.54 -2.03
CA GLU A 262 7.67 15.58 -2.79
C GLU A 262 7.62 14.18 -2.16
N ILE A 263 7.72 13.16 -3.02
CA ILE A 263 7.99 11.78 -2.62
C ILE A 263 9.44 11.71 -2.12
N THR A 264 9.69 10.94 -1.07
CA THR A 264 11.02 10.78 -0.47
C THR A 264 11.33 9.31 -0.22
N THR A 265 12.47 9.02 0.37
CA THR A 265 12.84 7.67 0.84
C THR A 265 13.08 7.67 2.34
N MET A 266 12.88 6.52 2.98
CA MET A 266 13.18 6.40 4.41
C MET A 266 14.66 6.68 4.70
N GLU A 267 15.59 6.32 3.81
CA GLU A 267 17.02 6.60 3.92
C GLU A 267 17.31 8.11 3.95
N ASP A 268 16.69 8.88 3.05
CA ASP A 268 16.87 10.33 2.99
C ASP A 268 16.34 11.01 4.27
N GLU A 269 15.18 10.55 4.75
CA GLU A 269 14.57 11.08 5.96
C GLU A 269 15.40 10.72 7.21
N LEU A 270 15.93 9.52 7.30
CA LEU A 270 16.85 9.14 8.37
C LEU A 270 18.14 9.98 8.37
N ALA A 271 18.62 10.37 7.19
CA ALA A 271 19.85 11.14 7.04
C ALA A 271 19.66 12.64 7.33
N SER A 272 18.52 13.22 6.95
CA SER A 272 18.38 14.68 6.88
C SER A 272 17.20 15.27 7.65
N ASN A 273 16.14 14.50 7.92
CA ASN A 273 14.94 14.99 8.57
C ASN A 273 15.19 15.23 10.06
N PRO A 274 15.03 16.48 10.58
CA PRO A 274 15.31 16.81 11.98
C PRO A 274 14.37 16.08 12.98
N TYR A 275 13.22 15.59 12.53
CA TYR A 275 12.27 14.88 13.38
C TYR A 275 12.65 13.41 13.61
N PHE A 276 13.61 12.87 12.85
CA PHE A 276 14.20 11.54 13.04
C PHE A 276 15.56 11.57 13.76
N GLN A 277 16.04 12.76 14.18
CA GLN A 277 17.34 12.91 14.87
C GLN A 277 17.25 12.58 16.37
#